data_a8b8102abce8794abafb91584fa85700
#
_entry.id   a8b8102abce8794abafb91584fa85700
#
_cell.length_a   1.000
_cell.length_b   1.000
_cell.length_c   1.000
_cell.angle_alpha   90.00
_cell.angle_beta   90.00
_cell.angle_gamma   90.00
#
_symmetry.space_group_name_H-M   'P 1'
#
loop_
_entity.id
_entity.type
_entity.pdbx_description
1 polymer ?
#
loop_
_entity_poly.entity_id
_entity_poly.type
_entity_poly.pdbx_seq_one_letter_code
_entity_poly.pdbx_strand_id
1 'polypeptide(L)'
;LSNGHGSMLLYSLLYLTGYKKMTLDQIKSFRQLGSITAGHPEYEPEAGIEITTGPLGQGIANAVGIALAQKNLAAKLKLKFCPKVYVFCGDGCLQEGISQEAISLAGHLQLDNLVLIYDNNKISIDGSTNLSFSDNTNLRFESVNWDVSNGDGHDFTSIKKNLDKTLKSKKPILLNFKTTIGFGSPNKSSKASSHGSPLGDEEIAKTR
;
A
#
# COMPACT_ATOMS: atom_id res chain seq x y z
N LEU A 1 2.36 -0.87 -4.61
CA LEU A 1 2.78 -0.15 -3.41
C LEU A 1 2.88 1.35 -3.71
N SER A 2 1.95 2.19 -3.19
CA SER A 2 1.93 3.63 -3.46
C SER A 2 2.85 4.41 -2.50
N ASN A 3 2.99 3.93 -1.28
CA ASN A 3 3.96 4.43 -0.32
C ASN A 3 5.32 3.77 -0.57
N GLY A 4 5.99 4.17 -1.65
CA GLY A 4 7.21 3.54 -2.17
C GLY A 4 8.37 3.46 -1.17
N HIS A 5 8.41 4.34 -0.16
CA HIS A 5 9.39 4.27 0.93
C HIS A 5 9.20 3.04 1.84
N GLY A 6 8.06 2.36 1.78
CA GLY A 6 7.83 1.05 2.40
C GLY A 6 8.31 -0.13 1.55
N SER A 7 9.27 0.09 0.66
CA SER A 7 9.76 -0.86 -0.35
C SER A 7 10.26 -2.19 0.22
N MET A 8 10.83 -2.20 1.44
CA MET A 8 11.30 -3.43 2.06
C MET A 8 10.19 -4.46 2.29
N LEU A 9 8.94 -4.03 2.52
CA LEU A 9 7.79 -4.93 2.56
C LEU A 9 7.66 -5.72 1.24
N LEU A 10 7.72 -5.00 0.10
CA LEU A 10 7.64 -5.62 -1.23
C LEU A 10 8.80 -6.60 -1.45
N TYR A 11 10.03 -6.18 -1.18
CA TYR A 11 11.22 -7.01 -1.40
C TYR A 11 11.21 -8.27 -0.53
N SER A 12 10.82 -8.13 0.74
CA SER A 12 10.70 -9.27 1.65
C SER A 12 9.64 -10.28 1.18
N LEU A 13 8.49 -9.79 0.71
CA LEU A 13 7.44 -10.65 0.17
C LEU A 13 7.89 -11.36 -1.11
N LEU A 14 8.56 -10.67 -2.03
CA LEU A 14 9.09 -11.26 -3.26
C LEU A 14 10.13 -12.36 -2.94
N TYR A 15 11.00 -12.12 -1.97
CA TYR A 15 11.96 -13.13 -1.48
C TYR A 15 11.25 -14.35 -0.89
N LEU A 16 10.32 -14.13 0.04
CA LEU A 16 9.61 -15.20 0.75
C LEU A 16 8.69 -16.01 -0.16
N THR A 17 8.20 -15.42 -1.25
CA THR A 17 7.35 -16.09 -2.24
C THR A 17 8.14 -16.71 -3.40
N GLY A 18 9.48 -16.64 -3.36
CA GLY A 18 10.36 -17.42 -4.24
C GLY A 18 10.69 -16.78 -5.58
N TYR A 19 10.61 -15.45 -5.70
CA TYR A 19 11.12 -14.76 -6.89
C TYR A 19 12.62 -14.91 -6.98
N LYS A 20 13.13 -15.59 -8.03
CA LYS A 20 14.52 -16.03 -8.13
C LYS A 20 15.55 -14.91 -8.10
N LYS A 21 15.23 -13.73 -8.68
CA LYS A 21 16.14 -12.57 -8.67
C LYS A 21 16.15 -11.85 -7.32
N MET A 22 15.09 -11.95 -6.53
CA MET A 22 15.02 -11.34 -5.20
C MET A 22 15.70 -12.26 -4.18
N THR A 23 17.02 -12.17 -4.09
CA THR A 23 17.82 -12.99 -3.18
C THR A 23 18.03 -12.32 -1.82
N LEU A 24 18.46 -13.09 -0.82
CA LEU A 24 18.82 -12.52 0.49
C LEU A 24 19.97 -11.51 0.36
N ASP A 25 20.92 -11.72 -0.56
CA ASP A 25 22.02 -10.78 -0.79
C ASP A 25 21.52 -9.45 -1.38
N GLN A 26 20.50 -9.48 -2.24
CA GLN A 26 19.84 -8.26 -2.71
C GLN A 26 19.15 -7.53 -1.54
N ILE A 27 18.48 -8.24 -0.64
CA ILE A 27 17.87 -7.64 0.56
C ILE A 27 18.94 -7.02 1.46
N LYS A 28 20.06 -7.70 1.69
CA LYS A 28 21.19 -7.16 2.46
C LYS A 28 21.84 -5.93 1.81
N SER A 29 21.76 -5.82 0.50
CA SER A 29 22.25 -4.69 -0.28
C SER A 29 21.20 -3.58 -0.46
N PHE A 30 20.19 -3.52 0.40
CA PHE A 30 19.14 -2.50 0.37
C PHE A 30 19.72 -1.10 0.31
N ARG A 31 19.26 -0.29 -0.66
CA ARG A 31 19.71 1.08 -0.92
C ARG A 31 21.18 1.21 -1.35
N GLN A 32 21.84 0.12 -1.69
CA GLN A 32 23.19 0.19 -2.24
C GLN A 32 23.16 0.37 -3.75
N LEU A 33 24.13 1.11 -4.28
CA LEU A 33 24.25 1.34 -5.73
C LEU A 33 24.39 0.00 -6.46
N GLY A 34 23.62 -0.19 -7.53
CA GLY A 34 23.59 -1.42 -8.32
C GLY A 34 22.75 -2.56 -7.75
N SER A 35 22.15 -2.38 -6.57
CA SER A 35 21.17 -3.33 -6.05
C SER A 35 19.79 -3.12 -6.67
N ILE A 36 19.05 -4.22 -6.92
CA ILE A 36 17.65 -4.15 -7.35
C ILE A 36 16.70 -3.75 -6.20
N THR A 37 17.20 -3.71 -4.96
CA THR A 37 16.45 -3.29 -3.77
C THR A 37 16.67 -1.81 -3.48
N ALA A 38 16.29 -0.95 -4.41
CA ALA A 38 16.35 0.49 -4.27
C ALA A 38 15.49 1.00 -3.10
N GLY A 39 15.76 2.22 -2.62
CA GLY A 39 14.99 2.83 -1.52
C GLY A 39 13.50 3.01 -1.82
N HIS A 40 13.17 3.17 -3.10
CA HIS A 40 11.82 3.12 -3.66
C HIS A 40 11.83 2.11 -4.80
N PRO A 41 10.75 1.34 -5.01
CA PRO A 41 10.74 0.32 -6.05
C PRO A 41 10.96 0.91 -7.44
N GLU A 42 11.88 0.32 -8.19
CA GLU A 42 12.13 0.63 -9.59
C GLU A 42 11.70 -0.58 -10.44
N TYR A 43 11.25 -0.31 -11.66
CA TYR A 43 10.75 -1.34 -12.58
C TYR A 43 11.81 -2.40 -12.87
N GLU A 44 11.62 -3.59 -12.33
CA GLU A 44 12.47 -4.77 -12.52
C GLU A 44 11.57 -6.04 -12.58
N PRO A 45 10.89 -6.26 -13.73
CA PRO A 45 9.84 -7.28 -13.84
C PRO A 45 10.34 -8.70 -13.59
N GLU A 46 11.59 -8.99 -13.89
CA GLU A 46 12.17 -10.31 -13.63
C GLU A 46 12.38 -10.57 -12.13
N ALA A 47 12.45 -9.52 -11.32
CA ALA A 47 12.46 -9.62 -9.85
C ALA A 47 11.04 -9.52 -9.24
N GLY A 48 10.01 -9.32 -10.06
CA GLY A 48 8.62 -9.15 -9.61
C GLY A 48 8.23 -7.70 -9.31
N ILE A 49 9.06 -6.73 -9.69
CA ILE A 49 8.77 -5.31 -9.48
C ILE A 49 8.24 -4.72 -10.80
N GLU A 50 6.93 -4.61 -10.89
CA GLU A 50 6.23 -4.27 -12.14
C GLU A 50 6.00 -2.76 -12.33
N ILE A 51 6.21 -1.96 -11.29
CA ILE A 51 5.94 -0.51 -11.30
C ILE A 51 6.99 0.23 -10.50
N THR A 52 7.49 1.35 -11.06
CA THR A 52 8.29 2.32 -10.33
C THR A 52 7.38 3.23 -9.51
N THR A 53 7.62 3.32 -8.21
CA THR A 53 6.96 4.26 -7.30
C THR A 53 8.01 4.96 -6.42
N GLY A 54 7.60 6.07 -5.82
CA GLY A 54 8.48 6.92 -4.99
C GLY A 54 7.73 8.20 -4.68
N PRO A 55 7.38 9.03 -5.69
CA PRO A 55 6.45 10.14 -5.49
C PRO A 55 5.12 9.61 -4.97
N LEU A 56 4.66 10.13 -3.83
CA LEU A 56 3.43 9.67 -3.18
C LEU A 56 2.21 9.84 -4.09
N GLY A 57 1.24 8.97 -3.97
CA GLY A 57 0.02 8.99 -4.79
C GLY A 57 0.12 8.32 -6.16
N GLN A 58 1.30 8.25 -6.76
CA GLN A 58 1.48 7.67 -8.10
C GLN A 58 1.04 6.21 -8.17
N GLY A 59 1.32 5.42 -7.14
CA GLY A 59 0.91 4.01 -7.09
C GLY A 59 -0.61 3.83 -7.05
N ILE A 60 -1.36 4.75 -6.43
CA ILE A 60 -2.83 4.76 -6.48
C ILE A 60 -3.31 4.99 -7.90
N ALA A 61 -2.78 6.01 -8.58
CA ALA A 61 -3.15 6.32 -9.96
C ALA A 61 -2.82 5.18 -10.93
N ASN A 62 -1.62 4.57 -10.78
CA ASN A 62 -1.26 3.37 -11.56
C ASN A 62 -2.24 2.21 -11.31
N ALA A 63 -2.62 1.96 -10.05
CA ALA A 63 -3.56 0.89 -9.71
C ALA A 63 -4.94 1.12 -10.33
N VAL A 64 -5.43 2.36 -10.40
CA VAL A 64 -6.67 2.71 -11.10
C VAL A 64 -6.54 2.40 -12.59
N GLY A 65 -5.43 2.79 -13.23
CA GLY A 65 -5.15 2.48 -14.63
C GLY A 65 -5.11 0.97 -14.90
N ILE A 66 -4.43 0.19 -14.04
CA ILE A 66 -4.36 -1.26 -14.14
C ILE A 66 -5.75 -1.90 -13.97
N ALA A 67 -6.52 -1.47 -12.96
CA ALA A 67 -7.87 -1.99 -12.72
C ALA A 67 -8.79 -1.74 -13.92
N LEU A 68 -8.74 -0.55 -14.49
CA LEU A 68 -9.48 -0.19 -15.69
C LEU A 68 -9.06 -1.03 -16.91
N ALA A 69 -7.75 -1.18 -17.12
CA ALA A 69 -7.20 -1.97 -18.22
C ALA A 69 -7.62 -3.45 -18.11
N GLN A 70 -7.57 -4.04 -16.91
CA GLN A 70 -8.01 -5.41 -16.68
C GLN A 70 -9.51 -5.60 -16.92
N LYS A 71 -10.37 -4.67 -16.49
CA LYS A 71 -11.82 -4.72 -16.80
C LYS A 71 -12.07 -4.66 -18.31
N ASN A 72 -11.37 -3.76 -19.01
CA ASN A 72 -11.45 -3.62 -20.47
C ASN A 72 -11.05 -4.92 -21.18
N LEU A 73 -9.91 -5.50 -20.74
CA LEU A 73 -9.40 -6.75 -21.32
C LEU A 73 -10.37 -7.92 -21.04
N ALA A 74 -10.85 -8.03 -19.80
CA ALA A 74 -11.83 -9.05 -19.43
C ALA A 74 -13.11 -8.95 -20.27
N ALA A 75 -13.62 -7.75 -20.50
CA ALA A 75 -14.79 -7.53 -21.34
C ALA A 75 -14.54 -7.89 -22.82
N LYS A 76 -13.40 -7.43 -23.39
CA LYS A 76 -13.03 -7.73 -24.78
C LYS A 76 -12.84 -9.21 -25.03
N LEU A 77 -12.19 -9.91 -24.10
CA LEU A 77 -11.92 -11.35 -24.21
C LEU A 77 -13.05 -12.22 -23.65
N LYS A 78 -14.15 -11.62 -23.18
CA LYS A 78 -15.30 -12.31 -22.58
C LYS A 78 -14.89 -13.26 -21.43
N LEU A 79 -13.95 -12.83 -20.60
CA LEU A 79 -13.48 -13.59 -19.44
C LEU A 79 -14.57 -13.68 -18.38
N LYS A 80 -14.66 -14.81 -17.70
CA LYS A 80 -15.65 -15.04 -16.63
C LYS A 80 -15.28 -14.34 -15.32
N PHE A 81 -14.04 -13.87 -15.19
CA PHE A 81 -13.54 -13.18 -14.00
C PHE A 81 -12.62 -12.03 -14.38
N CYS A 82 -12.52 -11.06 -13.50
CA CYS A 82 -11.53 -9.99 -13.57
C CYS A 82 -10.69 -10.03 -12.30
N PRO A 83 -9.35 -10.11 -12.39
CA PRO A 83 -8.49 -10.11 -11.22
C PRO A 83 -8.67 -8.86 -10.36
N LYS A 84 -8.50 -8.99 -9.05
CA LYS A 84 -8.45 -7.84 -8.14
C LYS A 84 -7.08 -7.18 -8.20
N VAL A 85 -7.08 -5.87 -8.14
CA VAL A 85 -5.88 -5.03 -8.00
C VAL A 85 -5.82 -4.51 -6.58
N TYR A 86 -4.77 -4.89 -5.84
CA TYR A 86 -4.53 -4.44 -4.49
C TYR A 86 -3.44 -3.38 -4.48
N VAL A 87 -3.70 -2.25 -3.82
CA VAL A 87 -2.71 -1.19 -3.66
C VAL A 87 -2.61 -0.75 -2.21
N PHE A 88 -1.38 -0.71 -1.68
CA PHE A 88 -1.09 -0.18 -0.37
C PHE A 88 -0.78 1.31 -0.44
N CYS A 89 -1.30 2.08 0.50
CA CYS A 89 -0.98 3.49 0.65
C CYS A 89 -0.88 3.89 2.12
N GLY A 90 -0.18 4.96 2.39
CA GLY A 90 -0.13 5.63 3.69
C GLY A 90 -0.85 6.97 3.66
N ASP A 91 -0.81 7.68 4.79
CA ASP A 91 -1.45 9.01 4.96
C ASP A 91 -1.02 10.01 3.88
N GLY A 92 0.29 10.13 3.63
CA GLY A 92 0.83 11.07 2.63
C GLY A 92 0.33 10.79 1.21
N CYS A 93 0.14 9.52 0.84
CA CYS A 93 -0.42 9.19 -0.48
C CYS A 93 -1.82 9.77 -0.67
N LEU A 94 -2.63 9.80 0.38
CA LEU A 94 -4.01 10.30 0.33
C LEU A 94 -4.10 11.83 0.37
N GLN A 95 -2.99 12.53 0.65
CA GLN A 95 -2.92 13.99 0.62
C GLN A 95 -2.53 14.53 -0.78
N GLU A 96 -2.03 13.66 -1.67
CA GLU A 96 -1.64 14.05 -3.01
C GLU A 96 -2.84 14.31 -3.93
N GLY A 97 -2.77 15.38 -4.76
CA GLY A 97 -3.83 15.75 -5.70
C GLY A 97 -4.14 14.62 -6.69
N ILE A 98 -3.12 13.97 -7.24
CA ILE A 98 -3.30 12.85 -8.19
C ILE A 98 -4.10 11.69 -7.58
N SER A 99 -3.95 11.44 -6.27
CA SER A 99 -4.73 10.42 -5.58
C SER A 99 -6.21 10.77 -5.56
N GLN A 100 -6.55 12.04 -5.31
CA GLN A 100 -7.94 12.50 -5.24
C GLN A 100 -8.63 12.39 -6.60
N GLU A 101 -7.94 12.75 -7.68
CA GLU A 101 -8.44 12.63 -9.05
C GLU A 101 -8.64 11.15 -9.41
N ALA A 102 -7.65 10.30 -9.14
CA ALA A 102 -7.71 8.86 -9.43
C ALA A 102 -8.81 8.15 -8.62
N ILE A 103 -8.97 8.47 -7.33
CA ILE A 103 -10.00 7.92 -6.45
C ILE A 103 -11.40 8.30 -6.95
N SER A 104 -11.60 9.58 -7.34
CA SER A 104 -12.86 10.06 -7.91
C SER A 104 -13.21 9.32 -9.21
N LEU A 105 -12.24 9.17 -10.11
CA LEU A 105 -12.41 8.44 -11.37
C LEU A 105 -12.77 6.97 -11.14
N ALA A 106 -12.07 6.29 -10.21
CA ALA A 106 -12.31 4.89 -9.89
C ALA A 106 -13.74 4.65 -9.35
N GLY A 107 -14.22 5.55 -8.48
CA GLY A 107 -15.58 5.50 -7.97
C GLY A 107 -16.64 5.77 -9.05
N HIS A 108 -16.39 6.74 -9.92
CA HIS A 108 -17.26 7.03 -11.07
C HIS A 108 -17.40 5.83 -12.01
N LEU A 109 -16.28 5.18 -12.33
CA LEU A 109 -16.23 3.99 -13.20
C LEU A 109 -16.62 2.69 -12.49
N GLN A 110 -16.91 2.74 -11.19
CA GLN A 110 -17.25 1.57 -10.38
C GLN A 110 -16.27 0.40 -10.56
N LEU A 111 -14.97 0.68 -10.39
CA LEU A 111 -13.91 -0.32 -10.57
C LEU A 111 -13.93 -1.31 -9.40
N ASP A 112 -14.90 -2.23 -9.40
CA ASP A 112 -15.10 -3.23 -8.34
C ASP A 112 -13.95 -4.22 -8.17
N ASN A 113 -13.02 -4.23 -9.11
CA ASN A 113 -11.76 -4.98 -9.04
C ASN A 113 -10.61 -4.22 -8.34
N LEU A 114 -10.83 -2.99 -7.87
CA LEU A 114 -9.82 -2.20 -7.17
C LEU A 114 -10.01 -2.24 -5.66
N VAL A 115 -8.95 -2.57 -4.93
CA VAL A 115 -8.88 -2.61 -3.47
C VAL A 115 -7.75 -1.71 -3.01
N LEU A 116 -8.07 -0.64 -2.30
CA LEU A 116 -7.10 0.24 -1.67
C LEU A 116 -6.94 -0.16 -0.19
N ILE A 117 -5.73 -0.50 0.21
CA ILE A 117 -5.37 -0.86 1.58
C ILE A 117 -4.63 0.34 2.19
N TYR A 118 -5.29 1.01 3.12
CA TYR A 118 -4.77 2.18 3.79
C TYR A 118 -4.14 1.80 5.13
N ASP A 119 -2.84 1.98 5.23
CA ASP A 119 -2.06 1.91 6.48
C ASP A 119 -2.28 3.19 7.27
N ASN A 120 -3.29 3.16 8.15
CA ASN A 120 -3.72 4.31 8.95
C ASN A 120 -3.00 4.31 10.31
N ASN A 121 -1.74 4.69 10.31
CA ASN A 121 -0.91 4.72 11.51
C ASN A 121 -0.87 6.10 12.20
N LYS A 122 -1.47 7.13 11.60
CA LYS A 122 -1.54 8.51 12.12
C LYS A 122 -0.19 9.21 12.27
N ILE A 123 0.85 8.73 11.60
CA ILE A 123 2.21 9.30 11.65
C ILE A 123 2.67 9.64 10.24
N SER A 124 3.19 10.85 10.09
CA SER A 124 3.93 11.31 8.91
C SER A 124 5.42 11.43 9.23
N ILE A 125 6.21 11.93 8.27
CA ILE A 125 7.66 12.06 8.43
C ILE A 125 8.05 12.98 9.61
N ASP A 126 7.28 14.05 9.85
CA ASP A 126 7.58 15.07 10.87
C ASP A 126 6.71 14.94 12.14
N GLY A 127 5.89 13.92 12.26
CA GLY A 127 5.06 13.72 13.44
C GLY A 127 3.65 13.23 13.14
N SER A 128 2.73 13.58 14.04
CA SER A 128 1.32 13.20 13.89
C SER A 128 0.67 13.84 12.65
N THR A 129 -0.17 13.07 11.96
CA THR A 129 -0.97 13.58 10.84
C THR A 129 -1.88 14.76 11.23
N ASN A 130 -2.20 14.94 12.52
CA ASN A 130 -2.98 16.07 13.00
C ASN A 130 -2.32 17.45 12.72
N LEU A 131 -1.03 17.48 12.41
CA LEU A 131 -0.31 18.69 12.01
C LEU A 131 -0.72 19.21 10.63
N SER A 132 -1.14 18.30 9.72
CA SER A 132 -1.36 18.62 8.30
C SER A 132 -2.67 18.09 7.73
N PHE A 133 -3.43 17.28 8.48
CA PHE A 133 -4.54 16.52 7.95
C PHE A 133 -5.66 16.36 8.97
N SER A 134 -6.85 16.84 8.63
CA SER A 134 -8.05 16.77 9.49
C SER A 134 -9.25 16.13 8.80
N ASP A 135 -9.07 15.62 7.58
CA ASP A 135 -10.17 15.05 6.79
C ASP A 135 -10.69 13.74 7.39
N ASN A 136 -11.97 13.51 7.25
CA ASN A 136 -12.53 12.18 7.46
C ASN A 136 -12.34 11.34 6.18
N THR A 137 -11.28 10.52 6.18
CA THR A 137 -10.93 9.67 5.03
C THR A 137 -12.09 8.77 4.60
N ASN A 138 -12.81 8.16 5.55
CA ASN A 138 -13.92 7.26 5.22
C ASN A 138 -15.02 8.01 4.45
N LEU A 139 -15.49 9.14 4.98
CA LEU A 139 -16.53 9.95 4.34
C LEU A 139 -16.09 10.45 2.97
N ARG A 140 -14.81 10.79 2.81
CA ARG A 140 -14.25 11.21 1.53
C ARG A 140 -14.38 10.14 0.47
N PHE A 141 -14.05 8.90 0.78
CA PHE A 141 -14.21 7.75 -0.14
C PHE A 141 -15.67 7.42 -0.40
N GLU A 142 -16.51 7.42 0.62
CA GLU A 142 -17.95 7.19 0.50
C GLU A 142 -18.59 8.24 -0.42
N SER A 143 -18.19 9.50 -0.32
CA SER A 143 -18.73 10.62 -1.15
C SER A 143 -18.44 10.47 -2.64
N VAL A 144 -17.40 9.72 -3.00
CA VAL A 144 -17.03 9.42 -4.40
C VAL A 144 -17.35 7.97 -4.79
N ASN A 145 -18.34 7.38 -4.13
CA ASN A 145 -18.94 6.09 -4.50
C ASN A 145 -18.03 4.85 -4.29
N TRP A 146 -17.19 4.87 -3.27
CA TRP A 146 -16.45 3.69 -2.82
C TRP A 146 -17.17 3.00 -1.67
N ASP A 147 -16.98 1.69 -1.56
CA ASP A 147 -17.25 0.98 -0.31
C ASP A 147 -16.09 1.22 0.67
N VAL A 148 -16.40 1.29 1.97
CA VAL A 148 -15.41 1.49 3.02
C VAL A 148 -15.53 0.41 4.08
N SER A 149 -14.41 -0.14 4.52
CA SER A 149 -14.37 -1.08 5.62
C SER A 149 -13.19 -0.79 6.54
N ASN A 150 -13.46 -0.74 7.85
CA ASN A 150 -12.45 -0.47 8.85
C ASN A 150 -12.02 -1.76 9.55
N GLY A 151 -10.76 -1.83 9.95
CA GLY A 151 -10.19 -2.97 10.64
C GLY A 151 -8.97 -2.61 11.49
N ASP A 152 -8.54 -3.59 12.28
CA ASP A 152 -7.26 -3.58 12.97
C ASP A 152 -6.23 -4.30 12.10
N GLY A 153 -5.14 -3.60 11.72
CA GLY A 153 -4.08 -4.14 10.88
C GLY A 153 -3.09 -5.04 11.63
N HIS A 154 -3.25 -5.19 12.95
CA HIS A 154 -2.47 -6.12 13.77
C HIS A 154 -3.28 -7.36 14.20
N ASP A 155 -4.57 -7.45 13.83
CA ASP A 155 -5.42 -8.62 14.06
C ASP A 155 -5.69 -9.37 12.76
N PHE A 156 -5.15 -10.58 12.63
CA PHE A 156 -5.34 -11.44 11.46
C PHE A 156 -6.81 -11.77 11.18
N THR A 157 -7.63 -11.90 12.22
CA THR A 157 -9.08 -12.15 12.06
C THR A 157 -9.77 -10.94 11.42
N SER A 158 -9.42 -9.74 11.90
CA SER A 158 -9.89 -8.48 11.34
C SER A 158 -9.46 -8.32 9.87
N ILE A 159 -8.17 -8.58 9.58
CA ILE A 159 -7.62 -8.50 8.22
C ILE A 159 -8.39 -9.46 7.30
N LYS A 160 -8.49 -10.73 7.67
CA LYS A 160 -9.20 -11.74 6.86
C LYS A 160 -10.64 -11.33 6.60
N LYS A 161 -11.38 -10.95 7.64
CA LYS A 161 -12.79 -10.50 7.53
C LYS A 161 -12.96 -9.34 6.55
N ASN A 162 -12.02 -8.39 6.55
CA ASN A 162 -12.06 -7.24 5.64
C ASN A 162 -11.68 -7.64 4.21
N LEU A 163 -10.70 -8.52 4.02
CA LEU A 163 -10.36 -9.05 2.70
C LEU A 163 -11.53 -9.85 2.09
N ASP A 164 -12.24 -10.65 2.87
CA ASP A 164 -13.41 -11.42 2.40
C ASP A 164 -14.54 -10.49 1.88
N LYS A 165 -14.67 -9.27 2.42
CA LYS A 165 -15.64 -8.28 1.91
C LYS A 165 -15.32 -7.82 0.50
N THR A 166 -14.04 -7.74 0.13
CA THR A 166 -13.62 -7.30 -1.20
C THR A 166 -14.16 -8.19 -2.31
N LEU A 167 -14.37 -9.48 -2.02
CA LEU A 167 -14.89 -10.45 -2.99
C LEU A 167 -16.36 -10.21 -3.34
N LYS A 168 -17.09 -9.52 -2.48
CA LYS A 168 -18.55 -9.27 -2.62
C LYS A 168 -18.85 -7.83 -3.07
N SER A 169 -17.91 -6.91 -2.93
CA SER A 169 -18.10 -5.52 -3.31
C SER A 169 -18.36 -5.39 -4.82
N LYS A 170 -19.28 -4.49 -5.18
CA LYS A 170 -19.59 -4.07 -6.55
C LYS A 170 -19.05 -2.70 -6.89
N LYS A 171 -18.26 -2.12 -6.00
CA LYS A 171 -17.60 -0.83 -6.09
C LYS A 171 -16.12 -1.00 -5.75
N PRO A 172 -15.26 -0.05 -6.10
CA PRO A 172 -13.93 -0.01 -5.51
C PRO A 172 -14.05 0.08 -3.99
N ILE A 173 -13.14 -0.54 -3.27
CA ILE A 173 -13.24 -0.62 -1.80
C ILE A 173 -11.97 -0.11 -1.13
N LEU A 174 -12.17 0.74 -0.11
CA LEU A 174 -11.14 1.15 0.84
C LEU A 174 -11.17 0.20 2.04
N LEU A 175 -10.05 -0.45 2.31
CA LEU A 175 -9.78 -1.13 3.57
C LEU A 175 -8.93 -0.20 4.45
N ASN A 176 -9.54 0.47 5.40
CA ASN A 176 -8.88 1.38 6.32
C ASN A 176 -8.44 0.60 7.57
N PHE A 177 -7.17 0.20 7.61
CA PHE A 177 -6.59 -0.53 8.73
C PHE A 177 -5.87 0.41 9.69
N LYS A 178 -6.36 0.46 10.93
CA LYS A 178 -5.61 1.09 12.01
C LYS A 178 -4.38 0.25 12.31
N THR A 179 -3.22 0.89 12.26
CA THR A 179 -1.93 0.28 12.53
C THR A 179 -1.09 1.13 13.50
N THR A 180 0.07 0.64 13.84
CA THR A 180 1.04 1.34 14.66
C THR A 180 2.38 1.29 13.97
N ILE A 181 2.94 2.44 13.59
CA ILE A 181 4.29 2.49 13.02
C ILE A 181 5.30 1.97 14.02
N GLY A 182 6.26 1.16 13.58
CA GLY A 182 7.24 0.54 14.47
C GLY A 182 6.62 -0.43 15.48
N PHE A 183 5.52 -1.10 15.12
CA PHE A 183 4.84 -2.08 15.98
C PHE A 183 5.81 -3.12 16.52
N GLY A 184 5.75 -3.39 17.83
CA GLY A 184 6.64 -4.30 18.53
C GLY A 184 7.95 -3.68 19.04
N SER A 185 8.33 -2.49 18.55
CA SER A 185 9.52 -1.79 19.04
C SER A 185 9.24 -1.14 20.41
N PRO A 186 10.04 -1.43 21.44
CA PRO A 186 9.79 -0.90 22.79
C PRO A 186 9.97 0.62 22.90
N ASN A 187 10.91 1.20 22.14
CA ASN A 187 11.23 2.63 22.24
C ASN A 187 10.81 3.46 21.04
N LYS A 188 10.59 2.85 19.87
CA LYS A 188 10.29 3.54 18.61
C LYS A 188 8.87 3.34 18.09
N SER A 189 8.05 2.52 18.75
CA SER A 189 6.64 2.34 18.41
C SER A 189 5.87 3.66 18.51
N SER A 190 4.97 3.92 17.55
CA SER A 190 4.15 5.14 17.45
C SER A 190 4.94 6.45 17.28
N LYS A 191 6.20 6.40 16.87
CA LYS A 191 7.05 7.60 16.73
C LYS A 191 7.41 7.87 15.27
N ALA A 192 7.45 9.15 14.91
CA ALA A 192 7.91 9.59 13.58
C ALA A 192 9.36 9.13 13.27
N SER A 193 10.19 8.93 14.30
CA SER A 193 11.55 8.41 14.15
C SER A 193 11.63 6.98 13.59
N SER A 194 10.50 6.28 13.46
CA SER A 194 10.40 4.99 12.76
C SER A 194 10.06 5.15 11.28
N HIS A 195 9.70 6.36 10.83
CA HIS A 195 9.31 6.62 9.45
C HIS A 195 10.52 6.70 8.55
N GLY A 196 10.68 5.70 7.67
CA GLY A 196 11.78 5.66 6.69
C GLY A 196 13.18 5.51 7.27
N SER A 197 13.32 5.16 8.55
CA SER A 197 14.59 5.04 9.25
C SER A 197 14.76 3.65 9.87
N PRO A 198 15.99 3.10 9.88
CA PRO A 198 16.24 1.83 10.55
C PRO A 198 16.05 1.96 12.08
N LEU A 199 15.64 0.88 12.71
CA LEU A 199 15.51 0.83 14.17
C LEU A 199 16.86 1.01 14.88
N GLY A 200 17.96 0.51 14.27
CA GLY A 200 19.27 0.41 14.88
C GLY A 200 19.45 -0.88 15.68
N ASP A 201 20.72 -1.31 15.85
CA ASP A 201 21.04 -2.63 16.36
C ASP A 201 20.50 -2.89 17.78
N GLU A 202 20.61 -1.89 18.67
CA GLU A 202 20.09 -2.00 20.04
C GLU A 202 18.57 -2.18 20.09
N GLU A 203 17.85 -1.41 19.28
CA GLU A 203 16.39 -1.47 19.21
C GLU A 203 15.92 -2.77 18.55
N ILE A 204 16.62 -3.24 17.52
CA ILE A 204 16.36 -4.52 16.87
C ILE A 204 16.52 -5.66 17.87
N ALA A 205 17.59 -5.65 18.69
CA ALA A 205 17.81 -6.67 19.70
C ALA A 205 16.68 -6.75 20.76
N LYS A 206 16.09 -5.59 21.10
CA LYS A 206 14.96 -5.52 22.04
C LYS A 206 13.61 -5.87 21.40
N THR A 207 13.49 -5.71 20.06
CA THR A 207 12.26 -5.99 19.32
C THR A 207 12.09 -7.48 19.00
N ARG A 208 13.18 -8.23 18.93
CA ARG A 208 13.20 -9.69 18.72
C ARG A 208 12.79 -10.46 19.97
#